data_4e2948724c2b476523a8b518709f4c49
#
_entry.id   4e2948724c2b476523a8b518709f4c49
#
_cell.length_a   1.000
_cell.length_b   1.000
_cell.length_c   1.000
_cell.angle_alpha   90.00
_cell.angle_beta   90.00
_cell.angle_gamma   90.00
#
_symmetry.space_group_name_H-M   'P 1'
#
loop_
_entity.id
_entity.type
_entity.pdbx_description
1 polymer ?
#
loop_
_entity_poly.entity_id
_entity_poly.type
_entity_poly.pdbx_seq_one_letter_code
_entity_poly.pdbx_strand_id
1 'polypeptide(L)'
;MSQPINYDLAKDALHKLNTDDTISSAHGLLCGFYCVKQDIHLDEWLNEILVSIDLNNLLEKEAQQVLAEIFNNTSEQLSDPTLNFWPVIADDDSPLREQANTLIEWCQGYLVGLGLSSVETSDEEVTEMIKDISEISQLDADLLDTDDNAEDFYEIVEFVRIGVLFIQETLQPSKQDFISPTQLH
;
A
#
# COMPACT_ATOMS: atom_id res chain seq x y z
N MET A 1 -5.92 -10.95 -14.47
CA MET A 1 -5.02 -9.79 -14.43
C MET A 1 -5.79 -8.64 -13.83
N SER A 2 -5.44 -8.25 -12.60
CA SER A 2 -6.02 -7.06 -11.97
C SER A 2 -5.60 -5.81 -12.77
N GLN A 3 -6.52 -4.89 -12.97
CA GLN A 3 -6.19 -3.63 -13.63
C GLN A 3 -5.46 -2.71 -12.64
N PRO A 4 -4.55 -1.84 -13.10
CA PRO A 4 -3.93 -0.85 -12.24
C PRO A 4 -5.01 0.04 -11.61
N ILE A 5 -4.85 0.35 -10.34
CA ILE A 5 -5.75 1.26 -9.62
C ILE A 5 -5.54 2.66 -10.18
N ASN A 6 -6.62 3.28 -10.65
CA ASN A 6 -6.57 4.66 -11.14
C ASN A 6 -6.52 5.63 -9.95
N TYR A 7 -5.41 6.37 -9.83
CA TYR A 7 -5.15 7.29 -8.72
C TYR A 7 -6.20 8.39 -8.60
N ASP A 8 -6.54 9.07 -9.69
CA ASP A 8 -7.49 10.19 -9.66
C ASP A 8 -8.90 9.73 -9.26
N LEU A 9 -9.35 8.59 -9.79
CA LEU A 9 -10.65 8.03 -9.42
C LEU A 9 -10.70 7.67 -7.93
N ALA A 10 -9.64 7.10 -7.41
CA ALA A 10 -9.50 6.71 -6.02
C ALA A 10 -9.43 7.94 -5.09
N LYS A 11 -8.66 8.97 -5.49
CA LYS A 11 -8.57 10.28 -4.81
C LYS A 11 -9.94 10.96 -4.74
N ASP A 12 -10.66 11.02 -5.85
CA ASP A 12 -12.00 11.61 -5.92
C ASP A 12 -13.02 10.86 -5.06
N ALA A 13 -12.93 9.53 -5.00
CA ALA A 13 -13.80 8.72 -4.16
C ALA A 13 -13.56 9.03 -2.67
N LEU A 14 -12.30 9.07 -2.24
CA LEU A 14 -11.96 9.35 -0.85
C LEU A 14 -12.37 10.77 -0.45
N HIS A 15 -12.21 11.75 -1.34
CA HIS A 15 -12.63 13.14 -1.10
C HIS A 15 -14.13 13.30 -0.84
N LYS A 16 -14.97 12.41 -1.41
CA LYS A 16 -16.43 12.41 -1.18
C LYS A 16 -16.82 11.89 0.21
N LEU A 17 -15.91 11.20 0.89
CA LEU A 17 -16.15 10.59 2.19
C LEU A 17 -15.73 11.46 3.38
N ASN A 18 -15.34 12.70 3.13
CA ASN A 18 -15.02 13.72 4.15
C ASN A 18 -14.02 13.20 5.20
N THR A 19 -12.93 12.61 4.74
CA THR A 19 -11.78 12.19 5.54
C THR A 19 -10.59 13.13 5.33
N ASP A 20 -9.71 13.20 6.32
CA ASP A 20 -8.44 13.93 6.23
C ASP A 20 -7.33 13.07 5.61
N ASP A 21 -7.56 11.77 5.40
CA ASP A 21 -6.60 10.86 4.78
C ASP A 21 -6.48 11.10 3.27
N THR A 22 -5.30 10.87 2.74
CA THR A 22 -5.06 10.81 1.30
C THR A 22 -5.19 9.36 0.80
N ILE A 23 -5.48 9.19 -0.49
CA ILE A 23 -5.60 7.84 -1.06
C ILE A 23 -4.28 7.08 -0.99
N SER A 24 -3.15 7.77 -1.10
CA SER A 24 -1.83 7.16 -0.97
C SER A 24 -1.60 6.64 0.44
N SER A 25 -1.88 7.45 1.47
CA SER A 25 -1.82 7.03 2.87
C SER A 25 -2.77 5.85 3.16
N ALA A 26 -4.03 5.95 2.73
CA ALA A 26 -5.03 4.92 2.93
C ALA A 26 -4.66 3.58 2.26
N HIS A 27 -4.12 3.62 1.03
CA HIS A 27 -3.64 2.43 0.35
C HIS A 27 -2.38 1.85 1.00
N GLY A 28 -1.44 2.70 1.43
CA GLY A 28 -0.27 2.26 2.19
C GLY A 28 -0.67 1.51 3.46
N LEU A 29 -1.59 2.06 4.25
CA LEU A 29 -2.13 1.43 5.46
C LEU A 29 -2.75 0.05 5.15
N LEU A 30 -3.51 -0.07 4.06
CA LEU A 30 -4.07 -1.34 3.61
C LEU A 30 -2.98 -2.37 3.30
N CYS A 31 -1.92 -1.96 2.58
CA CYS A 31 -0.79 -2.82 2.26
C CYS A 31 -0.05 -3.28 3.52
N GLY A 32 0.12 -2.39 4.51
CA GLY A 32 0.69 -2.73 5.81
C GLY A 32 -0.13 -3.79 6.54
N PHE A 33 -1.45 -3.69 6.52
CA PHE A 33 -2.35 -4.72 7.06
C PHE A 33 -2.15 -6.06 6.34
N TYR A 34 -2.13 -6.07 5.00
CA TYR A 34 -1.94 -7.29 4.22
C TYR A 34 -0.58 -7.97 4.45
N CYS A 35 0.45 -7.23 4.86
CA CYS A 35 1.74 -7.84 5.21
C CYS A 35 1.70 -8.64 6.52
N VAL A 36 0.74 -8.36 7.41
CA VAL A 36 0.73 -8.94 8.76
C VAL A 36 -0.47 -9.83 9.02
N LYS A 37 -1.61 -9.51 8.43
CA LYS A 37 -2.88 -10.23 8.63
C LYS A 37 -3.26 -11.03 7.39
N GLN A 38 -3.59 -12.33 7.56
CA GLN A 38 -4.05 -13.18 6.45
C GLN A 38 -5.52 -12.90 6.06
N ASP A 39 -6.35 -12.57 7.04
CA ASP A 39 -7.78 -12.37 6.86
C ASP A 39 -8.13 -10.94 7.29
N ILE A 40 -8.05 -10.00 6.34
CA ILE A 40 -8.48 -8.63 6.54
C ILE A 40 -9.87 -8.47 5.95
N HIS A 41 -10.74 -7.78 6.68
CA HIS A 41 -12.05 -7.38 6.20
C HIS A 41 -12.06 -5.92 5.76
N LEU A 42 -12.84 -5.62 4.72
CA LEU A 42 -13.00 -4.25 4.20
C LEU A 42 -13.37 -3.26 5.32
N ASP A 43 -14.26 -3.67 6.23
CA ASP A 43 -14.72 -2.82 7.34
C ASP A 43 -13.59 -2.44 8.30
N GLU A 44 -12.59 -3.31 8.50
CA GLU A 44 -11.44 -2.99 9.34
C GLU A 44 -10.64 -1.81 8.75
N TRP A 45 -10.34 -1.89 7.46
CA TRP A 45 -9.64 -0.81 6.77
C TRP A 45 -10.45 0.49 6.71
N LEU A 46 -11.74 0.39 6.35
CA LEU A 46 -12.62 1.57 6.28
C LEU A 46 -12.77 2.26 7.64
N ASN A 47 -12.82 1.52 8.74
CA ASN A 47 -12.91 2.11 10.09
C ASN A 47 -11.65 2.88 10.49
N GLU A 48 -10.48 2.57 9.93
CA GLU A 48 -9.25 3.31 10.21
C GLU A 48 -9.18 4.64 9.44
N ILE A 49 -9.72 4.69 8.22
CA ILE A 49 -9.61 5.85 7.34
C ILE A 49 -10.87 6.75 7.33
N LEU A 50 -11.98 6.28 7.87
CA LEU A 50 -13.26 7.00 7.84
C LEU A 50 -13.85 7.17 9.24
N VAL A 51 -14.31 8.38 9.53
CA VAL A 51 -15.03 8.65 10.78
C VAL A 51 -16.44 8.06 10.77
N SER A 52 -17.13 8.15 9.64
CA SER A 52 -18.47 7.60 9.44
C SER A 52 -18.83 7.61 7.96
N ILE A 53 -19.77 6.73 7.56
CA ILE A 53 -20.35 6.70 6.22
C ILE A 53 -21.87 6.83 6.36
N ASP A 54 -22.47 7.76 5.61
CA ASP A 54 -23.93 7.82 5.46
C ASP A 54 -24.37 7.00 4.25
N LEU A 55 -24.80 5.77 4.47
CA LEU A 55 -25.28 4.87 3.41
C LEU A 55 -26.56 5.35 2.70
N ASN A 56 -27.24 6.39 3.22
CA ASN A 56 -28.36 7.02 2.52
C ASN A 56 -27.88 8.09 1.52
N ASN A 57 -26.64 8.54 1.64
CA ASN A 57 -25.98 9.42 0.68
C ASN A 57 -25.47 8.60 -0.51
N LEU A 58 -26.04 8.82 -1.68
CA LEU A 58 -25.68 8.09 -2.89
C LEU A 58 -24.21 8.27 -3.28
N LEU A 59 -23.66 9.48 -3.10
CA LEU A 59 -22.25 9.77 -3.44
C LEU A 59 -21.29 9.06 -2.52
N GLU A 60 -21.60 8.96 -1.22
CA GLU A 60 -20.78 8.22 -0.26
C GLU A 60 -20.84 6.71 -0.53
N LYS A 61 -22.02 6.21 -0.93
CA LYS A 61 -22.17 4.80 -1.31
C LYS A 61 -21.38 4.46 -2.58
N GLU A 62 -21.38 5.31 -3.59
CA GLU A 62 -20.57 5.14 -4.80
C GLU A 62 -19.07 5.20 -4.47
N ALA A 63 -18.67 6.14 -3.63
CA ALA A 63 -17.28 6.25 -3.16
C ALA A 63 -16.83 4.99 -2.40
N GLN A 64 -17.66 4.46 -1.52
CA GLN A 64 -17.40 3.20 -0.81
C GLN A 64 -17.22 2.02 -1.76
N GLN A 65 -17.98 1.97 -2.88
CA GLN A 65 -17.80 0.92 -3.89
C GLN A 65 -16.41 1.00 -4.54
N VAL A 66 -15.94 2.21 -4.87
CA VAL A 66 -14.58 2.40 -5.40
C VAL A 66 -13.52 1.93 -4.39
N LEU A 67 -13.67 2.26 -3.10
CA LEU A 67 -12.75 1.79 -2.07
C LEU A 67 -12.80 0.26 -1.91
N ALA A 68 -13.96 -0.36 -2.04
CA ALA A 68 -14.08 -1.82 -2.02
C ALA A 68 -13.38 -2.48 -3.23
N GLU A 69 -13.43 -1.86 -4.40
CA GLU A 69 -12.68 -2.32 -5.58
C GLU A 69 -11.17 -2.19 -5.36
N ILE A 70 -10.70 -1.09 -4.76
CA ILE A 70 -9.29 -0.90 -4.39
C ILE A 70 -8.85 -1.99 -3.41
N PHE A 71 -9.64 -2.24 -2.37
CA PHE A 71 -9.37 -3.29 -1.38
C PHE A 71 -9.16 -4.66 -2.01
N ASN A 72 -10.09 -5.08 -2.87
CA ASN A 72 -10.03 -6.38 -3.55
C ASN A 72 -8.84 -6.44 -4.53
N ASN A 73 -8.63 -5.38 -5.31
CA ASN A 73 -7.56 -5.29 -6.30
C ASN A 73 -6.17 -5.34 -5.64
N THR A 74 -6.00 -4.66 -4.50
CA THR A 74 -4.76 -4.71 -3.71
C THR A 74 -4.46 -6.13 -3.23
N SER A 75 -5.47 -6.84 -2.71
CA SER A 75 -5.33 -8.24 -2.31
C SER A 75 -4.88 -9.15 -3.47
N GLU A 76 -5.48 -8.95 -4.64
CA GLU A 76 -5.10 -9.70 -5.85
C GLU A 76 -3.67 -9.39 -6.29
N GLN A 77 -3.29 -8.12 -6.32
CA GLN A 77 -1.95 -7.68 -6.73
C GLN A 77 -0.85 -8.20 -5.80
N LEU A 78 -1.07 -8.13 -4.49
CA LEU A 78 -0.10 -8.63 -3.50
C LEU A 78 0.02 -10.16 -3.53
N SER A 79 -1.02 -10.87 -3.97
CA SER A 79 -1.01 -12.34 -4.10
C SER A 79 -0.56 -12.82 -5.49
N ASP A 80 -0.30 -11.91 -6.43
CA ASP A 80 0.05 -12.24 -7.81
C ASP A 80 1.51 -12.72 -7.89
N PRO A 81 1.76 -13.98 -8.30
CA PRO A 81 3.12 -14.51 -8.44
C PRO A 81 3.96 -13.78 -9.51
N THR A 82 3.34 -12.96 -10.37
CA THR A 82 4.03 -12.13 -11.35
C THR A 82 4.55 -10.81 -10.79
N LEU A 83 4.39 -10.60 -9.47
CA LEU A 83 4.84 -9.40 -8.75
C LEU A 83 4.27 -8.09 -9.35
N ASN A 84 2.99 -8.12 -9.72
CA ASN A 84 2.31 -7.01 -10.39
C ASN A 84 1.69 -5.99 -9.40
N PHE A 85 2.24 -5.89 -8.22
CA PHE A 85 1.85 -4.90 -7.21
C PHE A 85 2.50 -3.54 -7.51
N TRP A 86 1.73 -2.46 -7.34
CA TRP A 86 2.21 -1.08 -7.40
C TRP A 86 1.58 -0.24 -6.29
N PRO A 87 2.34 0.65 -5.63
CA PRO A 87 1.78 1.62 -4.70
C PRO A 87 0.86 2.60 -5.45
N VAL A 88 -0.25 2.99 -4.84
CA VAL A 88 -1.16 4.01 -5.38
C VAL A 88 -0.61 5.39 -5.02
N ILE A 89 0.06 6.00 -5.99
CA ILE A 89 0.66 7.33 -5.92
C ILE A 89 0.21 8.15 -7.14
N ALA A 90 0.52 9.44 -7.16
CA ALA A 90 0.21 10.30 -8.31
C ALA A 90 0.86 9.76 -9.59
N ASP A 91 0.13 9.89 -10.70
CA ASP A 91 0.53 9.35 -12.01
C ASP A 91 1.78 10.05 -12.57
N ASP A 92 2.45 9.41 -13.54
CA ASP A 92 3.67 9.90 -14.19
C ASP A 92 3.50 11.26 -14.88
N ASP A 93 2.27 11.63 -15.23
CA ASP A 93 1.94 12.95 -15.81
C ASP A 93 1.88 14.06 -14.75
N SER A 94 1.88 13.72 -13.47
CA SER A 94 1.90 14.68 -12.36
C SER A 94 3.31 15.24 -12.16
N PRO A 95 3.44 16.46 -11.60
CA PRO A 95 4.76 16.99 -11.23
C PRO A 95 5.52 16.03 -10.30
N LEU A 96 6.84 15.89 -10.49
CA LEU A 96 7.68 14.97 -9.70
C LEU A 96 7.53 15.20 -8.20
N ARG A 97 7.40 16.46 -7.78
CA ARG A 97 7.11 16.82 -6.38
C ARG A 97 5.81 16.21 -5.86
N GLU A 98 4.74 16.19 -6.68
CA GLU A 98 3.46 15.57 -6.29
C GLU A 98 3.60 14.05 -6.19
N GLN A 99 4.28 13.43 -7.15
CA GLN A 99 4.59 12.01 -7.11
C GLN A 99 5.39 11.65 -5.84
N ALA A 100 6.42 12.43 -5.51
CA ALA A 100 7.23 12.23 -4.32
C ALA A 100 6.43 12.40 -3.03
N ASN A 101 5.60 13.45 -2.92
CA ASN A 101 4.74 13.65 -1.76
C ASN A 101 3.80 12.46 -1.55
N THR A 102 3.16 11.97 -2.61
CA THR A 102 2.24 10.84 -2.51
C THR A 102 2.93 9.53 -2.17
N LEU A 103 4.19 9.32 -2.58
CA LEU A 103 5.00 8.18 -2.15
C LEU A 103 5.35 8.28 -0.66
N ILE A 104 5.73 9.46 -0.18
CA ILE A 104 6.01 9.71 1.24
C ILE A 104 4.76 9.40 2.09
N GLU A 105 3.60 9.93 1.70
CA GLU A 105 2.31 9.66 2.36
C GLU A 105 1.97 8.16 2.34
N TRP A 106 2.23 7.50 1.22
CA TRP A 106 2.04 6.07 1.07
C TRP A 106 2.91 5.28 2.07
N CYS A 107 4.20 5.60 2.16
CA CYS A 107 5.12 4.98 3.11
C CYS A 107 4.70 5.21 4.57
N GLN A 108 4.23 6.43 4.89
CA GLN A 108 3.69 6.75 6.22
C GLN A 108 2.48 5.86 6.57
N GLY A 109 1.51 5.75 5.67
CA GLY A 109 0.36 4.88 5.84
C GLY A 109 0.75 3.41 6.00
N TYR A 110 1.69 2.93 5.18
CA TYR A 110 2.21 1.57 5.26
C TYR A 110 2.81 1.23 6.62
N LEU A 111 3.63 2.12 7.16
CA LEU A 111 4.24 1.96 8.48
C LEU A 111 3.19 1.97 9.61
N VAL A 112 2.14 2.80 9.48
CA VAL A 112 1.01 2.78 10.42
C VAL A 112 0.29 1.43 10.34
N GLY A 113 0.02 0.91 9.16
CA GLY A 113 -0.61 -0.40 8.95
C GLY A 113 0.19 -1.55 9.56
N LEU A 114 1.50 -1.56 9.40
CA LEU A 114 2.39 -2.50 10.07
C LEU A 114 2.33 -2.35 11.60
N GLY A 115 2.39 -1.10 12.12
CA GLY A 115 2.40 -0.80 13.55
C GLY A 115 1.10 -1.19 14.26
N LEU A 116 -0.06 -0.89 13.69
CA LEU A 116 -1.38 -1.27 14.21
C LEU A 116 -1.56 -2.79 14.29
N SER A 117 -0.86 -3.52 13.46
CA SER A 117 -0.88 -4.98 13.44
C SER A 117 0.17 -5.62 14.35
N SER A 118 0.93 -4.82 15.10
CA SER A 118 1.94 -5.26 16.07
C SER A 118 2.97 -6.23 15.47
N VAL A 119 3.66 -5.79 14.40
CA VAL A 119 4.71 -6.59 13.79
C VAL A 119 5.81 -6.88 14.79
N GLU A 120 5.93 -8.14 15.19
CA GLU A 120 7.09 -8.66 15.88
C GLU A 120 7.84 -9.59 14.91
N THR A 121 8.99 -9.15 14.43
CA THR A 121 9.86 -10.00 13.61
C THR A 121 11.26 -10.06 14.20
N SER A 122 11.86 -11.26 14.16
CA SER A 122 13.29 -11.47 14.45
C SER A 122 14.13 -11.51 13.17
N ASP A 123 13.52 -11.31 12.02
CA ASP A 123 14.19 -11.27 10.73
C ASP A 123 14.89 -9.91 10.56
N GLU A 124 16.21 -9.96 10.46
CA GLU A 124 17.05 -8.76 10.37
C GLU A 124 16.83 -8.03 9.03
N GLU A 125 16.62 -8.75 7.93
CA GLU A 125 16.41 -8.17 6.61
C GLU A 125 15.06 -7.44 6.54
N VAL A 126 14.00 -8.01 7.13
CA VAL A 126 12.70 -7.34 7.26
C VAL A 126 12.82 -6.07 8.11
N THR A 127 13.55 -6.15 9.23
CA THR A 127 13.76 -5.00 10.11
C THR A 127 14.50 -3.87 9.40
N GLU A 128 15.53 -4.19 8.61
CA GLU A 128 16.30 -3.23 7.83
C GLU A 128 15.42 -2.59 6.74
N MET A 129 14.65 -3.40 6.01
CA MET A 129 13.72 -2.92 4.99
C MET A 129 12.66 -1.96 5.56
N ILE A 130 12.07 -2.27 6.72
CA ILE A 130 11.12 -1.38 7.40
C ILE A 130 11.79 -0.06 7.78
N LYS A 131 13.04 -0.10 8.25
CA LYS A 131 13.82 1.08 8.58
C LYS A 131 14.06 1.95 7.34
N ASP A 132 14.44 1.37 6.22
CA ASP A 132 14.67 2.09 4.96
C ASP A 132 13.38 2.75 4.46
N ILE A 133 12.25 2.04 4.50
CA ILE A 133 10.92 2.62 4.18
C ILE A 133 10.59 3.78 5.15
N SER A 134 10.96 3.66 6.44
CA SER A 134 10.79 4.74 7.41
C SER A 134 11.66 5.96 7.08
N GLU A 135 12.86 5.78 6.58
CA GLU A 135 13.71 6.88 6.12
C GLU A 135 13.10 7.57 4.88
N ILE A 136 12.58 6.79 3.92
CA ILE A 136 11.87 7.32 2.75
C ILE A 136 10.63 8.13 3.17
N SER A 137 9.88 7.68 4.17
CA SER A 137 8.69 8.37 4.67
C SER A 137 8.97 9.75 5.30
N GLN A 138 10.23 10.09 5.52
CA GLN A 138 10.69 11.35 6.12
C GLN A 138 11.44 12.24 5.12
N LEU A 139 11.53 11.85 3.86
CA LEU A 139 12.17 12.67 2.82
C LEU A 139 11.42 13.99 2.63
N ASP A 140 12.16 14.99 2.18
CA ASP A 140 11.61 16.28 1.77
C ASP A 140 11.38 16.26 0.25
N ALA A 141 10.12 16.26 -0.17
CA ALA A 141 9.76 16.23 -1.59
C ALA A 141 10.26 17.45 -2.36
N ASP A 142 10.50 18.58 -1.69
CA ASP A 142 11.07 19.78 -2.33
C ASP A 142 12.51 19.56 -2.81
N LEU A 143 13.23 18.62 -2.21
CA LEU A 143 14.59 18.25 -2.62
C LEU A 143 14.62 17.35 -3.86
N LEU A 144 13.48 16.73 -4.20
CA LEU A 144 13.34 15.81 -5.34
C LEU A 144 12.79 16.49 -6.60
N ASP A 145 12.41 17.79 -6.50
CA ASP A 145 11.78 18.54 -7.59
C ASP A 145 12.81 19.12 -8.58
N THR A 146 13.66 18.25 -9.15
CA THR A 146 14.58 18.60 -10.23
C THR A 146 14.51 17.58 -11.34
N ASP A 147 14.62 18.00 -12.61
CA ASP A 147 14.57 17.12 -13.77
C ASP A 147 15.61 15.97 -13.74
N ASP A 148 16.73 16.19 -13.03
CA ASP A 148 17.79 15.20 -12.88
C ASP A 148 17.42 14.06 -11.90
N ASN A 149 16.38 14.24 -11.08
CA ASN A 149 15.99 13.29 -10.01
C ASN A 149 14.88 12.32 -10.45
N ALA A 150 14.37 12.39 -11.65
CA ALA A 150 13.27 11.52 -12.10
C ALA A 150 13.68 10.04 -12.11
N GLU A 151 14.89 9.70 -12.57
CA GLU A 151 15.40 8.33 -12.58
C GLU A 151 15.58 7.83 -11.13
N ASP A 152 16.16 8.65 -10.26
CA ASP A 152 16.36 8.33 -8.84
C ASP A 152 15.02 8.10 -8.12
N PHE A 153 13.99 8.88 -8.45
CA PHE A 153 12.65 8.68 -7.91
C PHE A 153 12.05 7.33 -8.30
N TYR A 154 12.17 6.93 -9.58
CA TYR A 154 11.71 5.61 -10.01
C TYR A 154 12.42 4.47 -9.30
N GLU A 155 13.72 4.60 -9.02
CA GLU A 155 14.47 3.62 -8.25
C GLU A 155 13.93 3.50 -6.81
N ILE A 156 13.56 4.63 -6.19
CA ILE A 156 12.94 4.65 -4.85
C ILE A 156 11.57 3.97 -4.87
N VAL A 157 10.73 4.24 -5.87
CA VAL A 157 9.41 3.59 -6.02
C VAL A 157 9.58 2.08 -6.17
N GLU A 158 10.51 1.63 -7.03
CA GLU A 158 10.81 0.20 -7.21
C GLU A 158 11.34 -0.43 -5.92
N PHE A 159 12.22 0.25 -5.20
CA PHE A 159 12.72 -0.21 -3.91
C PHE A 159 11.59 -0.44 -2.92
N VAL A 160 10.67 0.53 -2.76
CA VAL A 160 9.50 0.41 -1.88
C VAL A 160 8.61 -0.76 -2.33
N ARG A 161 8.33 -0.85 -3.63
CA ARG A 161 7.49 -1.91 -4.22
C ARG A 161 8.02 -3.31 -3.90
N ILE A 162 9.30 -3.54 -4.17
CA ILE A 162 9.96 -4.83 -3.92
C ILE A 162 10.08 -5.10 -2.42
N GLY A 163 10.36 -4.06 -1.62
CA GLY A 163 10.45 -4.17 -0.17
C GLY A 163 9.14 -4.64 0.46
N VAL A 164 8.01 -4.11 0.02
CA VAL A 164 6.67 -4.52 0.48
C VAL A 164 6.39 -5.98 0.15
N LEU A 165 6.68 -6.41 -1.08
CA LEU A 165 6.50 -7.80 -1.50
C LEU A 165 7.41 -8.76 -0.71
N PHE A 166 8.65 -8.36 -0.45
CA PHE A 166 9.58 -9.12 0.37
C PHE A 166 9.11 -9.24 1.83
N ILE A 167 8.66 -8.14 2.44
CA ILE A 167 8.13 -8.14 3.80
C ILE A 167 6.90 -9.04 3.90
N GLN A 168 5.97 -8.93 2.93
CA GLN A 168 4.78 -9.76 2.89
C GLN A 168 5.11 -11.25 2.79
N GLU A 169 5.97 -11.64 1.84
CA GLU A 169 6.35 -13.05 1.64
C GLU A 169 7.08 -13.62 2.87
N THR A 170 7.89 -12.80 3.54
CA THR A 170 8.63 -13.25 4.72
C THR A 170 7.72 -13.39 5.94
N LEU A 171 6.80 -12.44 6.16
CA LEU A 171 5.88 -12.47 7.30
C LEU A 171 4.71 -13.43 7.08
N GLN A 172 4.31 -13.66 5.82
CA GLN A 172 3.20 -14.54 5.43
C GLN A 172 3.60 -15.46 4.28
N PRO A 173 4.52 -16.42 4.50
CA PRO A 173 4.95 -17.32 3.45
C PRO A 173 3.75 -18.07 2.85
N SER A 174 3.71 -18.11 1.52
CA SER A 174 2.64 -18.77 0.78
C SER A 174 2.54 -20.24 1.21
N LYS A 175 1.31 -20.75 1.36
CA LYS A 175 1.03 -22.14 1.79
C LYS A 175 1.61 -23.23 0.86
N GLN A 176 2.24 -22.85 -0.26
CA GLN A 176 2.83 -23.78 -1.22
C GLN A 176 4.18 -24.36 -0.78
N ASP A 177 4.88 -23.74 0.19
CA ASP A 177 6.21 -24.19 0.63
C ASP A 177 6.16 -25.35 1.66
N PHE A 178 5.01 -25.81 2.08
CA PHE A 178 4.85 -26.94 3.01
C PHE A 178 4.57 -28.29 2.33
N ILE A 179 5.09 -28.53 1.14
CA ILE A 179 5.20 -29.92 0.65
C ILE A 179 6.42 -30.53 1.33
N SER A 180 6.20 -31.05 2.54
CA SER A 180 7.18 -31.89 3.22
C SER A 180 7.58 -33.05 2.30
N PRO A 181 8.88 -33.29 2.09
CA PRO A 181 9.33 -34.49 1.40
C PRO A 181 9.24 -35.66 2.38
N THR A 182 8.04 -36.20 2.56
CA THR A 182 7.88 -37.44 3.32
C THR A 182 6.94 -38.36 2.59
N GLN A 183 7.49 -39.25 1.83
CA GLN A 183 7.23 -40.68 1.73
C GLN A 183 7.62 -41.20 0.35
N LEU A 184 8.90 -41.47 0.21
CA LEU A 184 9.35 -42.56 -0.66
C LEU A 184 9.60 -43.75 0.25
N HIS A 185 8.65 -44.68 0.27
CA HIS A 185 8.86 -46.07 0.64
C HIS A 185 8.43 -46.94 -0.50
#